data_5e59b49b839d807816466b170656807d
#
_entry.id   5e59b49b839d807816466b170656807d
#
_cell.length_a   1.000
_cell.length_b   1.000
_cell.length_c   1.000
_cell.angle_alpha   90.00
_cell.angle_beta   90.00
_cell.angle_gamma   90.00
#
_symmetry.space_group_name_H-M   'P 1'
#
loop_
_entity.id
_entity.type
_entity.pdbx_description
1 polymer ?
#
loop_
_entity_poly.entity_id
_entity_poly.type
_entity_poly.pdbx_seq_one_letter_code
_entity_poly.pdbx_strand_id
1 'polypeptide(L)'
;MSELLTQSRPYAEAIFEIAKEENTLDLWVADLSVVAVSMQEAEVKRLIDSPDISQKLKAETFTKLFEGEISNKVLNFVLVLGQANRLKLLKSVLDNFKNLVALEKNEKNVVISSSYALDSDNVYNIK
;
A
#
# COMPACT_ATOMS: atom_id res chain seq x y z
N MET A 1 -11.20 12.19 9.30
CA MET A 1 -10.38 11.76 8.94
C MET A 1 -9.76 12.41 7.91
N SER A 2 -8.87 12.14 7.60
CA SER A 2 -8.02 13.03 6.94
C SER A 2 -8.27 13.10 5.47
N GLU A 3 -7.94 14.25 4.91
CA GLU A 3 -7.97 14.43 3.48
C GLU A 3 -7.01 13.48 2.80
N LEU A 4 -5.90 13.14 3.49
CA LEU A 4 -4.92 12.23 2.93
C LEU A 4 -5.52 10.86 2.65
N LEU A 5 -6.34 10.34 3.57
CA LEU A 5 -6.99 9.06 3.34
C LEU A 5 -7.97 9.14 2.18
N THR A 6 -8.70 10.24 2.08
CA THR A 6 -9.65 10.43 0.99
C THR A 6 -8.92 10.51 -0.35
N GLN A 7 -7.83 11.28 -0.41
CA GLN A 7 -7.08 11.45 -1.63
C GLN A 7 -6.36 10.17 -2.06
N SER A 8 -5.95 9.35 -1.09
CA SER A 8 -5.20 8.13 -1.39
C SER A 8 -6.08 6.96 -1.78
N ARG A 9 -7.38 7.04 -1.50
CA ARG A 9 -8.28 5.92 -1.74
C ARG A 9 -8.29 5.43 -3.20
N PRO A 10 -8.39 6.32 -4.21
CA PRO A 10 -8.39 5.84 -5.60
C PRO A 10 -7.13 5.07 -5.96
N TYR A 11 -5.98 5.50 -5.42
CA TYR A 11 -4.72 4.81 -5.68
C TYR A 11 -4.73 3.43 -5.04
N ALA A 12 -5.19 3.34 -3.80
CA ALA A 12 -5.24 2.06 -3.10
C ALA A 12 -6.19 1.10 -3.80
N GLU A 13 -7.32 1.59 -4.26
CA GLU A 13 -8.29 0.75 -4.95
C GLU A 13 -7.74 0.24 -6.27
N ALA A 14 -7.03 1.10 -7.00
CA ALA A 14 -6.46 0.70 -8.28
C ALA A 14 -5.42 -0.41 -8.11
N ILE A 15 -4.49 -0.23 -7.16
CA ILE A 15 -3.47 -1.26 -6.96
C ILE A 15 -4.06 -2.51 -6.32
N PHE A 16 -5.13 -2.37 -5.55
CA PHE A 16 -5.80 -3.53 -4.98
C PHE A 16 -6.37 -4.43 -6.08
N GLU A 17 -7.00 -3.84 -7.09
CA GLU A 17 -7.54 -4.62 -8.20
C GLU A 17 -6.43 -5.36 -8.94
N ILE A 18 -5.32 -4.67 -9.20
CA ILE A 18 -4.19 -5.29 -9.89
C ILE A 18 -3.61 -6.43 -9.06
N ALA A 19 -3.38 -6.17 -7.78
CA ALA A 19 -2.76 -7.15 -6.90
C ALA A 19 -3.66 -8.37 -6.69
N LYS A 20 -4.95 -8.12 -6.59
CA LYS A 20 -5.91 -9.21 -6.42
C LYS A 20 -5.94 -10.12 -7.64
N GLU A 21 -5.96 -9.51 -8.83
CA GLU A 21 -5.95 -10.26 -10.08
C GLU A 21 -4.72 -11.15 -10.22
N GLU A 22 -3.59 -10.65 -9.76
CA GLU A 22 -2.31 -11.35 -9.90
C GLU A 22 -1.95 -12.19 -8.69
N ASN A 23 -2.80 -12.21 -7.66
CA ASN A 23 -2.53 -12.91 -6.41
C ASN A 23 -1.25 -12.43 -5.74
N THR A 24 -1.04 -11.11 -5.74
CA THR A 24 0.15 -10.51 -5.15
C THR A 24 -0.18 -9.52 -4.05
N LEU A 25 -1.33 -9.71 -3.38
CA LEU A 25 -1.74 -8.81 -2.31
C LEU A 25 -0.68 -8.69 -1.21
N ASP A 26 -0.16 -9.83 -0.76
CA ASP A 26 0.83 -9.82 0.31
C ASP A 26 2.16 -9.20 -0.14
N LEU A 27 2.53 -9.43 -1.41
CA LEU A 27 3.73 -8.82 -1.96
C LEU A 27 3.63 -7.29 -1.94
N TRP A 28 2.48 -6.77 -2.37
CA TRP A 28 2.29 -5.32 -2.39
C TRP A 28 2.33 -4.75 -0.98
N VAL A 29 1.72 -5.43 -0.01
CA VAL A 29 1.78 -4.96 1.38
C VAL A 29 3.23 -4.90 1.86
N ALA A 30 3.99 -5.97 1.61
CA ALA A 30 5.38 -6.02 2.06
C ALA A 30 6.21 -4.94 1.40
N ASP A 31 6.11 -4.80 0.08
CA ASP A 31 6.92 -3.84 -0.65
C ASP A 31 6.56 -2.40 -0.32
N LEU A 32 5.27 -2.10 -0.24
CA LEU A 32 4.85 -0.75 0.15
C LEU A 32 5.27 -0.42 1.57
N SER A 33 5.30 -1.42 2.45
CA SER A 33 5.74 -1.22 3.82
C SER A 33 7.22 -0.82 3.87
N VAL A 34 8.04 -1.47 3.04
CA VAL A 34 9.46 -1.13 2.95
C VAL A 34 9.62 0.34 2.56
N VAL A 35 8.89 0.77 1.53
CA VAL A 35 8.98 2.15 1.06
C VAL A 35 8.48 3.12 2.13
N ALA A 36 7.36 2.80 2.77
CA ALA A 36 6.78 3.67 3.78
C ALA A 36 7.71 3.86 4.98
N VAL A 37 8.37 2.79 5.40
CA VAL A 37 9.33 2.89 6.51
C VAL A 37 10.50 3.78 6.13
N SER A 38 10.99 3.65 4.90
CA SER A 38 12.09 4.47 4.44
C SER A 38 11.74 5.96 4.42
N MET A 39 10.47 6.28 4.19
CA MET A 39 10.05 7.68 4.17
C MET A 39 10.12 8.34 5.55
N GLN A 40 10.33 7.57 6.61
CA GLN A 40 10.51 8.11 7.95
C GLN A 40 11.93 8.64 8.17
N GLU A 41 12.86 8.25 7.33
CA GLU A 41 14.26 8.67 7.48
C GLU A 41 14.44 10.13 7.12
N ALA A 42 15.28 10.82 7.89
CA ALA A 42 15.48 12.26 7.73
C ALA A 42 15.99 12.62 6.34
N GLU A 43 16.91 11.82 5.81
CA GLU A 43 17.48 12.08 4.50
C GLU A 43 16.44 11.97 3.39
N VAL A 44 15.56 10.97 3.50
CA VAL A 44 14.49 10.76 2.54
C VAL A 44 13.48 11.90 2.62
N LYS A 45 13.13 12.30 3.84
CA LYS A 45 12.21 13.42 4.02
C LYS A 45 12.77 14.71 3.41
N ARG A 46 14.08 14.94 3.58
CA ARG A 46 14.70 16.12 2.99
C ARG A 46 14.63 16.10 1.48
N LEU A 47 14.85 14.93 0.89
CA LEU A 47 14.76 14.80 -0.56
C LEU A 47 13.35 15.12 -1.06
N ILE A 48 12.34 14.54 -0.40
CA ILE A 48 10.95 14.73 -0.80
C ILE A 48 10.50 16.17 -0.63
N ASP A 49 10.97 16.83 0.42
CA ASP A 49 10.52 18.19 0.73
C ASP A 49 11.37 19.28 0.07
N SER A 50 12.44 18.91 -0.62
CA SER A 50 13.32 19.91 -1.21
C SER A 50 12.64 20.68 -2.35
N PRO A 51 12.57 22.01 -2.27
CA PRO A 51 11.94 22.79 -3.34
C PRO A 51 12.86 22.97 -4.56
N ASP A 52 14.16 22.70 -4.40
CA ASP A 52 15.13 22.92 -5.45
C ASP A 52 15.22 21.77 -6.44
N ILE A 53 14.65 20.62 -6.11
CA ILE A 53 14.74 19.43 -6.94
C ILE A 53 13.41 19.22 -7.66
N SER A 54 13.48 18.97 -8.97
CA SER A 54 12.26 18.75 -9.75
C SER A 54 11.55 17.47 -9.29
N GLN A 55 10.23 17.43 -9.53
CA GLN A 55 9.45 16.24 -9.16
C GLN A 55 9.94 15.01 -9.89
N LYS A 56 10.31 15.17 -11.15
CA LYS A 56 10.85 14.05 -11.93
C LYS A 56 12.12 13.50 -11.30
N LEU A 57 13.04 14.38 -10.93
CA LEU A 57 14.30 13.95 -10.34
C LEU A 57 14.08 13.32 -8.97
N LYS A 58 13.18 13.90 -8.17
CA LYS A 58 12.85 13.33 -6.87
C LYS A 58 12.32 11.90 -7.02
N ALA A 59 11.40 11.71 -7.96
CA ALA A 59 10.80 10.40 -8.19
C ALA A 59 11.86 9.40 -8.62
N GLU A 60 12.71 9.79 -9.55
CA GLU A 60 13.76 8.90 -10.05
C GLU A 60 14.76 8.54 -8.96
N THR A 61 15.18 9.52 -8.19
CA THR A 61 16.15 9.29 -7.11
C THR A 61 15.55 8.40 -6.05
N PHE A 62 14.31 8.69 -5.67
CA PHE A 62 13.64 7.92 -4.63
C PHE A 62 13.46 6.46 -5.05
N THR A 63 13.04 6.22 -6.29
CA THR A 63 12.83 4.84 -6.74
C THR A 63 14.13 4.06 -6.87
N LYS A 64 15.23 4.74 -7.18
CA LYS A 64 16.53 4.07 -7.26
C LYS A 64 16.94 3.45 -5.93
N LEU A 65 16.48 4.02 -4.83
CA LEU A 65 16.81 3.49 -3.51
C LEU A 65 16.27 2.07 -3.32
N PHE A 66 15.24 1.72 -4.06
CA PHE A 66 14.56 0.43 -3.88
C PHE A 66 14.76 -0.54 -5.03
N GLU A 67 15.56 -0.18 -6.01
CA GLU A 67 15.82 -1.09 -7.12
C GLU A 67 16.38 -2.39 -6.60
N GLY A 68 15.78 -3.49 -7.03
CA GLY A 68 16.21 -4.81 -6.60
C GLY A 68 15.66 -5.25 -5.24
N GLU A 69 15.03 -4.33 -4.50
CA GLU A 69 14.48 -4.65 -3.18
C GLU A 69 12.97 -4.85 -3.22
N ILE A 70 12.31 -4.23 -4.17
CA ILE A 70 10.87 -4.39 -4.32
C ILE A 70 10.57 -4.73 -5.77
N SER A 71 9.35 -5.21 -6.04
CA SER A 71 9.00 -5.62 -7.39
C SER A 71 8.92 -4.41 -8.31
N ASN A 72 9.10 -4.66 -9.61
CA ASN A 72 9.06 -3.60 -10.60
C ASN A 72 7.71 -2.90 -10.66
N LYS A 73 6.63 -3.62 -10.41
CA LYS A 73 5.31 -3.02 -10.44
C LYS A 73 5.12 -2.03 -9.31
N VAL A 74 5.63 -2.38 -8.12
CA VAL A 74 5.56 -1.46 -6.99
C VAL A 74 6.47 -0.26 -7.25
N LEU A 75 7.65 -0.49 -7.82
CA LEU A 75 8.54 0.61 -8.20
C LEU A 75 7.85 1.59 -9.14
N ASN A 76 7.17 1.05 -10.16
CA ASN A 76 6.46 1.90 -11.12
C ASN A 76 5.36 2.71 -10.44
N PHE A 77 4.66 2.11 -9.50
CA PHE A 77 3.63 2.81 -8.78
C PHE A 77 4.23 3.96 -7.97
N VAL A 78 5.33 3.71 -7.27
CA VAL A 78 6.01 4.73 -6.49
C VAL A 78 6.50 5.85 -7.42
N LEU A 79 7.04 5.49 -8.58
CA LEU A 79 7.51 6.47 -9.55
C LEU A 79 6.36 7.38 -10.02
N VAL A 80 5.21 6.78 -10.31
CA VAL A 80 4.05 7.54 -10.75
C VAL A 80 3.59 8.51 -9.66
N LEU A 81 3.56 8.04 -8.41
CA LEU A 81 3.21 8.93 -7.30
C LEU A 81 4.19 10.09 -7.18
N GLY A 82 5.48 9.78 -7.35
CA GLY A 82 6.50 10.81 -7.25
C GLY A 82 6.38 11.85 -8.34
N GLN A 83 6.14 11.41 -9.56
CA GLN A 83 5.99 12.33 -10.69
C GLN A 83 4.76 13.21 -10.56
N ALA A 84 3.73 12.72 -9.89
CA ALA A 84 2.53 13.49 -9.63
C ALA A 84 2.64 14.36 -8.38
N ASN A 85 3.81 14.38 -7.74
CA ASN A 85 4.04 15.12 -6.50
C ASN A 85 3.13 14.62 -5.37
N ARG A 86 2.96 13.30 -5.28
CA ARG A 86 2.06 12.69 -4.32
C ARG A 86 2.72 11.63 -3.45
N LEU A 87 4.05 11.67 -3.32
CA LEU A 87 4.75 10.72 -2.46
C LEU A 87 4.27 10.78 -1.03
N LYS A 88 3.80 11.94 -0.59
CA LYS A 88 3.30 12.10 0.79
C LYS A 88 2.06 11.25 1.04
N LEU A 89 1.36 10.85 -0.01
CA LEU A 89 0.18 10.00 0.13
C LEU A 89 0.52 8.54 0.34
N LEU A 90 1.78 8.15 0.13
CA LEU A 90 2.14 6.74 0.11
C LEU A 90 1.73 5.99 1.37
N LYS A 91 1.97 6.58 2.54
CA LYS A 91 1.59 5.91 3.79
C LYS A 91 0.07 5.73 3.87
N SER A 92 -0.68 6.74 3.46
CA SER A 92 -2.14 6.65 3.46
C SER A 92 -2.64 5.65 2.44
N VAL A 93 -1.96 5.56 1.28
CA VAL A 93 -2.28 4.54 0.29
C VAL A 93 -2.07 3.17 0.88
N LEU A 94 -0.95 2.98 1.58
CA LEU A 94 -0.67 1.69 2.24
C LEU A 94 -1.72 1.36 3.27
N ASP A 95 -2.11 2.32 4.10
CA ASP A 95 -3.13 2.10 5.12
C ASP A 95 -4.46 1.69 4.50
N ASN A 96 -4.89 2.39 3.45
CA ASN A 96 -6.10 2.04 2.74
C ASN A 96 -5.99 0.66 2.10
N PHE A 97 -4.83 0.37 1.51
CA PHE A 97 -4.60 -0.91 0.86
C PHE A 97 -4.68 -2.05 1.88
N LYS A 98 -4.06 -1.88 3.04
CA LYS A 98 -4.12 -2.88 4.11
C LYS A 98 -5.56 -3.13 4.55
N ASN A 99 -6.35 -2.07 4.63
CA ASN A 99 -7.75 -2.23 4.99
C ASN A 99 -8.51 -3.05 3.96
N LEU A 100 -8.24 -2.78 2.68
CA LEU A 100 -8.90 -3.55 1.60
C LEU A 100 -8.48 -5.01 1.63
N VAL A 101 -7.20 -5.27 1.88
CA VAL A 101 -6.69 -6.64 1.99
C VAL A 101 -7.33 -7.36 3.17
N ALA A 102 -7.44 -6.67 4.31
CA ALA A 102 -8.07 -7.26 5.49
C ALA A 102 -9.53 -7.60 5.24
N LEU A 103 -10.25 -6.71 4.55
CA LEU A 103 -11.65 -6.97 4.21
C LEU A 103 -11.77 -8.18 3.29
N GLU A 104 -10.89 -8.28 2.32
CA GLU A 104 -10.90 -9.41 1.39
C GLU A 104 -10.66 -10.71 2.13
N LYS A 105 -9.68 -10.74 3.02
CA LYS A 105 -9.39 -11.94 3.80
C LYS A 105 -10.50 -12.28 4.77
N ASN A 106 -11.11 -11.28 5.37
CA ASN A 106 -12.21 -11.50 6.29
C ASN A 106 -13.43 -12.06 5.58
N GLU A 107 -13.71 -11.59 4.38
CA GLU A 107 -14.81 -12.11 3.59
C GLU A 107 -14.63 -13.59 3.29
N LYS A 108 -13.41 -13.98 2.92
CA LYS A 108 -13.11 -15.37 2.66
C LYS A 108 -13.23 -16.21 3.91
N ASN A 109 -12.76 -15.69 5.03
CA ASN A 109 -12.87 -16.41 6.30
C ASN A 109 -14.30 -16.57 6.73
N VAL A 110 -15.14 -15.54 6.55
CA VAL A 110 -16.53 -15.62 6.89
C VAL A 110 -17.23 -16.70 6.08
N VAL A 111 -16.94 -16.76 4.78
CA VAL A 111 -17.51 -17.78 3.92
C VAL A 111 -17.13 -19.17 4.41
N ILE A 112 -15.86 -19.36 4.75
CA ILE A 112 -15.39 -20.64 5.27
C ILE A 112 -16.05 -20.95 6.60
N SER A 113 -16.13 -19.98 7.50
CA SER A 113 -16.73 -20.18 8.81
C SER A 113 -18.20 -20.51 8.71
N SER A 114 -18.92 -19.88 7.79
CA SER A 114 -20.35 -20.12 7.68
C SER A 114 -20.65 -21.52 7.18
N SER A 115 -19.71 -22.16 6.55
CA SER A 115 -19.94 -23.54 6.13
C SER A 115 -19.97 -24.51 7.30
N TYR A 116 -19.46 -24.12 8.48
CA TYR A 116 -19.60 -24.92 9.69
C TYR A 116 -20.91 -24.68 10.40
N ALA A 117 -21.31 -23.58 10.35
CA ALA A 117 -22.42 -23.05 11.04
C ALA A 117 -22.39 -23.16 12.49
N LEU A 118 -22.51 -23.14 12.98
CA LEU A 118 -22.65 -22.91 13.83
C LEU A 118 -22.59 -22.89 14.78
N ASP A 119 -22.18 -23.01 15.54
CA ASP A 119 -22.04 -22.89 16.45
C ASP A 119 -21.54 -22.13 17.17
N SER A 120 -21.51 -22.51 17.88
CA SER A 120 -21.23 -21.65 18.45
C SER A 120 -20.40 -20.89 18.90
N ASP A 121 -20.41 -21.44 18.96
CA ASP A 121 -19.86 -20.55 19.07
C ASP A 121 -19.02 -20.06 19.06
N ASN A 122 -18.93 -20.78 18.78
CA ASN A 122 -18.40 -20.26 18.22
C ASN A 122 -17.69 -19.66 18.13
N VAL A 123 -17.72 -20.23 18.28
CA VAL A 123 -17.35 -19.65 17.68
C VAL A 123 -16.55 -18.95 17.75
N TYR A 124 -16.39 -19.56 18.01
CA TYR A 124 -15.99 -18.94 17.46
C TYR A 124 -15.34 -18.41 17.49
N ASN A 125 -15.40 -19.02 17.90
CA ASN A 125 -15.10 -18.66 17.33
C ASN A 125 -14.52 -18.36 17.21
N ILE A 126 -14.54 -18.92 17.37
CA ILE A 126 -14.39 -18.77 16.63
C ILE A 126 -13.91 -18.30 16.65
N LYS A 127 -13.79 -18.75 16.88
CA LYS A 127 -13.79 -18.46 16.28
C LYS A 127 -13.52 -18.01 16.09
#